data_4a3ea205dbacf3021659285c89ceb0b3
#
_entry.id   4a3ea205dbacf3021659285c89ceb0b3
#
_cell.length_a   1.000
_cell.length_b   1.000
_cell.length_c   1.000
_cell.angle_alpha   90.00
_cell.angle_beta   90.00
_cell.angle_gamma   90.00
#
_symmetry.space_group_name_H-M   'P 1'
#
loop_
_entity.id
_entity.type
_entity.pdbx_description
1 polymer ?
#
loop_
_entity_poly.entity_id
_entity_poly.type
_entity_poly.pdbx_seq_one_letter_code
_entity_poly.pdbx_strand_id
1 'polypeptide(L)'
;MSSYLFSPANVSKNLIKGLNSDTFAMIPDLEDSVPLEIKSNALNNLIDFINNNDLNNKIIYPRIHNSDDNTWIEEQISKLSVLNINGLVIPGVNDPKSFSKLYNLIKKYNNNLEIIPLIESVEGLDNMKDLIRGFNLNIISFGKYDFSLMLPVGEVE
;
A
#
# COMPACT_ATOMS: atom_id res chain seq x y z
N MET A 1 -0.21 8.35 19.77
CA MET A 1 0.58 8.36 18.51
C MET A 1 0.16 7.14 17.74
N SER A 2 -0.30 7.28 16.50
CA SER A 2 -0.73 6.14 15.68
C SER A 2 0.49 5.51 15.01
N SER A 3 0.67 4.19 15.13
CA SER A 3 1.77 3.44 14.51
C SER A 3 1.23 2.48 13.46
N TYR A 4 1.95 2.36 12.35
CA TYR A 4 1.63 1.48 11.23
C TYR A 4 2.74 0.45 11.08
N LEU A 5 2.38 -0.82 10.98
CA LEU A 5 3.37 -1.92 10.90
C LEU A 5 3.28 -2.63 9.55
N PHE A 6 4.34 -2.55 8.77
CA PHE A 6 4.50 -3.37 7.57
C PHE A 6 4.76 -4.83 7.94
N SER A 7 4.07 -5.74 7.27
CA SER A 7 4.17 -7.19 7.47
C SER A 7 4.19 -7.91 6.12
N PRO A 8 5.30 -8.61 5.76
CA PRO A 8 5.39 -9.35 4.51
C PRO A 8 4.21 -10.32 4.32
N ALA A 9 3.48 -10.18 3.21
CA ALA A 9 2.26 -10.95 2.98
C ALA A 9 2.51 -12.42 2.57
N ASN A 10 3.72 -12.74 2.14
CA ASN A 10 4.12 -14.11 1.78
C ASN A 10 4.38 -15.03 2.99
N VAL A 11 4.41 -14.50 4.21
CA VAL A 11 4.73 -15.25 5.44
C VAL A 11 3.59 -15.12 6.45
N SER A 12 2.74 -16.14 6.55
CA SER A 12 1.57 -16.16 7.45
C SER A 12 1.92 -15.84 8.90
N LYS A 13 3.09 -16.30 9.39
CA LYS A 13 3.57 -15.97 10.75
C LYS A 13 3.77 -14.47 10.96
N ASN A 14 4.21 -13.74 9.94
CA ASN A 14 4.40 -12.29 10.01
C ASN A 14 3.05 -11.57 10.01
N LEU A 15 2.08 -12.05 9.21
CA LEU A 15 0.71 -11.53 9.24
C LEU A 15 0.06 -11.72 10.61
N ILE A 16 0.20 -12.91 11.22
CA ILE A 16 -0.30 -13.18 12.59
C ILE A 16 0.36 -12.25 13.62
N LYS A 17 1.69 -12.04 13.53
CA LYS A 17 2.38 -11.10 14.42
C LYS A 17 1.90 -9.66 14.24
N GLY A 18 1.69 -9.23 12.99
CA GLY A 18 1.14 -7.91 12.67
C GLY A 18 -0.26 -7.72 13.24
N LEU A 19 -1.12 -8.72 13.07
CA LEU A 19 -2.49 -8.72 13.61
C LEU A 19 -2.53 -8.57 15.13
N ASN A 20 -1.67 -9.31 15.84
CA ASN A 20 -1.59 -9.34 17.30
C ASN A 20 -0.70 -8.24 17.90
N SER A 21 -0.17 -7.33 17.10
CA SER A 21 0.65 -6.22 17.57
C SER A 21 -0.20 -5.10 18.17
N ASP A 22 0.37 -4.30 19.06
CA ASP A 22 -0.27 -3.10 19.65
C ASP A 22 -0.26 -1.88 18.71
N THR A 23 0.07 -2.09 17.43
CA THR A 23 0.07 -1.00 16.45
C THR A 23 -1.35 -0.59 16.09
N PHE A 24 -1.51 0.69 15.73
CA PHE A 24 -2.80 1.25 15.29
C PHE A 24 -3.30 0.53 14.03
N ALA A 25 -2.43 0.34 13.04
CA ALA A 25 -2.78 -0.33 11.80
C ALA A 25 -1.68 -1.31 11.36
N MET A 26 -2.10 -2.34 10.62
CA MET A 26 -1.23 -3.29 9.94
C MET A 26 -1.23 -2.99 8.44
N ILE A 27 -0.05 -3.04 7.83
CA ILE A 27 0.13 -2.93 6.39
C ILE A 27 0.67 -4.27 5.86
N PRO A 28 -0.19 -5.21 5.46
CA PRO A 28 0.25 -6.38 4.70
C PRO A 28 0.93 -5.93 3.42
N ASP A 29 2.17 -6.38 3.21
CA ASP A 29 2.99 -5.89 2.12
C ASP A 29 3.08 -6.91 0.99
N LEU A 30 2.66 -6.49 -0.22
CA LEU A 30 2.79 -7.27 -1.47
C LEU A 30 3.89 -6.72 -2.37
N GLU A 31 4.66 -5.72 -1.92
CA GLU A 31 5.67 -5.05 -2.73
C GLU A 31 7.10 -5.45 -2.33
N ASP A 32 7.87 -4.56 -1.72
CA ASP A 32 9.32 -4.71 -1.55
C ASP A 32 9.73 -5.90 -0.69
N SER A 33 8.92 -6.24 0.30
CA SER A 33 9.21 -7.38 1.19
C SER A 33 8.90 -8.75 0.57
N VAL A 34 8.36 -8.78 -0.65
CA VAL A 34 7.96 -10.00 -1.34
C VAL A 34 8.71 -10.15 -2.67
N PRO A 35 9.51 -11.22 -2.88
CA PRO A 35 10.13 -11.50 -4.15
C PRO A 35 9.12 -11.57 -5.30
N LEU A 36 9.53 -11.13 -6.50
CA LEU A 36 8.65 -11.00 -7.66
C LEU A 36 7.97 -12.33 -8.03
N GLU A 37 8.73 -13.42 -7.96
CA GLU A 37 8.31 -14.76 -8.37
C GLU A 37 7.18 -15.34 -7.51
N ILE A 38 6.99 -14.80 -6.30
CA ILE A 38 5.99 -15.31 -5.35
C ILE A 38 4.90 -14.28 -5.00
N LYS A 39 4.83 -13.15 -5.71
CA LYS A 39 3.81 -12.10 -5.42
C LYS A 39 2.38 -12.63 -5.56
N SER A 40 2.11 -13.47 -6.55
CA SER A 40 0.80 -14.10 -6.71
C SER A 40 0.46 -15.01 -5.53
N ASN A 41 1.43 -15.78 -5.05
CA ASN A 41 1.26 -16.62 -3.85
C ASN A 41 1.05 -15.77 -2.60
N ALA A 42 1.76 -14.64 -2.48
CA ALA A 42 1.60 -13.71 -1.37
C ALA A 42 0.19 -13.08 -1.35
N LEU A 43 -0.35 -12.72 -2.51
CA LEU A 43 -1.72 -12.21 -2.62
C LEU A 43 -2.73 -13.27 -2.16
N ASN A 44 -2.60 -14.52 -2.62
CA ASN A 44 -3.49 -15.60 -2.19
C ASN A 44 -3.35 -15.89 -0.68
N ASN A 45 -2.12 -15.91 -0.15
CA ASN A 45 -1.88 -16.08 1.29
C ASN A 45 -2.51 -14.94 2.12
N LEU A 46 -2.48 -13.70 1.63
CA LEU A 46 -3.13 -12.58 2.29
C LEU A 46 -4.66 -12.71 2.26
N ILE A 47 -5.24 -13.12 1.13
CA ILE A 47 -6.68 -13.35 1.00
C ILE A 47 -7.13 -14.44 1.97
N ASP A 48 -6.43 -15.56 1.99
CA ASP A 48 -6.72 -16.67 2.92
C ASP A 48 -6.57 -16.23 4.38
N PHE A 49 -5.54 -15.43 4.68
CA PHE A 49 -5.31 -14.90 6.01
C PHE A 49 -6.50 -14.03 6.48
N ILE A 50 -6.95 -13.09 5.65
CA ILE A 50 -8.06 -12.18 6.00
C ILE A 50 -9.37 -12.96 6.18
N ASN A 51 -9.63 -13.95 5.32
CA ASN A 51 -10.88 -14.71 5.35
C ASN A 51 -10.96 -15.72 6.50
N ASN A 52 -9.82 -16.24 6.96
CA ASN A 52 -9.78 -17.34 7.94
C ASN A 52 -9.38 -16.92 9.36
N ASN A 53 -9.12 -15.64 9.61
CA ASN A 53 -8.75 -15.15 10.94
C ASN A 53 -9.76 -14.13 11.47
N ASP A 54 -9.96 -14.12 12.78
CA ASP A 54 -10.63 -13.02 13.46
C ASP A 54 -9.68 -11.82 13.48
N LEU A 55 -10.05 -10.77 12.78
CA LEU A 55 -9.21 -9.58 12.63
C LEU A 55 -9.23 -8.68 13.88
N ASN A 56 -10.04 -8.99 14.91
CA ASN A 56 -10.09 -8.28 16.20
C ASN A 56 -10.21 -6.74 16.06
N ASN A 57 -10.97 -6.28 15.05
CA ASN A 57 -11.10 -4.85 14.68
C ASN A 57 -9.77 -4.17 14.29
N LYS A 58 -8.74 -4.94 13.96
CA LYS A 58 -7.46 -4.38 13.47
C LYS A 58 -7.69 -3.61 12.18
N ILE A 59 -7.15 -2.40 12.11
CA ILE A 59 -7.14 -1.61 10.89
C ILE A 59 -6.11 -2.20 9.93
N ILE A 60 -6.54 -2.52 8.71
CA ILE A 60 -5.73 -3.23 7.72
C ILE A 60 -5.71 -2.44 6.41
N TYR A 61 -4.50 -2.09 5.97
CA TYR A 61 -4.21 -1.38 4.73
C TYR A 61 -3.18 -2.16 3.88
N PRO A 62 -3.55 -3.16 3.09
CA PRO A 62 -2.60 -3.82 2.20
C PRO A 62 -1.86 -2.82 1.30
N ARG A 63 -0.52 -2.94 1.20
CA ARG A 63 0.25 -2.26 0.17
C ARG A 63 0.27 -3.14 -1.07
N ILE A 64 -0.31 -2.64 -2.16
CA ILE A 64 -0.28 -3.35 -3.44
C ILE A 64 1.11 -3.28 -4.07
N HIS A 65 1.40 -4.23 -4.96
CA HIS A 65 2.57 -4.13 -5.83
C HIS A 65 2.21 -3.30 -7.06
N ASN A 66 2.80 -2.11 -7.16
CA ASN A 66 2.70 -1.27 -8.34
C ASN A 66 3.69 -1.77 -9.41
N SER A 67 3.21 -1.97 -10.63
CA SER A 67 4.00 -2.47 -11.76
C SER A 67 3.46 -1.90 -13.07
N ASP A 68 4.19 -2.10 -14.17
CA ASP A 68 3.73 -1.74 -15.51
C ASP A 68 2.63 -2.67 -16.05
N ASP A 69 2.40 -3.81 -15.39
CA ASP A 69 1.32 -4.74 -15.72
C ASP A 69 0.00 -4.29 -15.10
N ASN A 70 -0.78 -3.57 -15.89
CA ASN A 70 -2.11 -3.11 -15.48
C ASN A 70 -3.06 -4.26 -15.13
N THR A 71 -2.92 -5.43 -15.74
CA THR A 71 -3.76 -6.62 -15.47
C THR A 71 -3.48 -7.13 -14.06
N TRP A 72 -2.22 -7.17 -13.67
CA TRP A 72 -1.81 -7.57 -12.33
C TRP A 72 -2.27 -6.56 -11.26
N ILE A 73 -2.18 -5.27 -11.55
CA ILE A 73 -2.69 -4.22 -10.65
C ILE A 73 -4.21 -4.36 -10.47
N GLU A 74 -4.96 -4.53 -11.56
CA GLU A 74 -6.42 -4.69 -11.48
C GLU A 74 -6.80 -5.98 -10.74
N GLU A 75 -6.06 -7.07 -10.93
CA GLU A 75 -6.27 -8.32 -10.19
C GLU A 75 -6.11 -8.12 -8.68
N GLN A 76 -5.04 -7.46 -8.22
CA GLN A 76 -4.84 -7.16 -6.81
C GLN A 76 -5.99 -6.32 -6.25
N ILE A 77 -6.32 -5.22 -6.92
CA ILE A 77 -7.37 -4.28 -6.47
C ILE A 77 -8.71 -4.99 -6.40
N SER A 78 -9.10 -5.73 -7.44
CA SER A 78 -10.39 -6.43 -7.48
C SER A 78 -10.53 -7.46 -6.36
N LYS A 79 -9.49 -8.26 -6.12
CA LYS A 79 -9.50 -9.30 -5.08
C LYS A 79 -9.46 -8.71 -3.67
N LEU A 80 -8.67 -7.66 -3.44
CA LEU A 80 -8.54 -7.04 -2.12
C LEU A 80 -9.77 -6.20 -1.76
N SER A 81 -10.39 -5.54 -2.73
CA SER A 81 -11.51 -4.61 -2.48
C SER A 81 -12.78 -5.27 -1.95
N VAL A 82 -12.92 -6.58 -2.07
CA VAL A 82 -14.07 -7.34 -1.56
C VAL A 82 -13.84 -7.91 -0.16
N LEU A 83 -12.63 -7.76 0.38
CA LEU A 83 -12.24 -8.26 1.70
C LEU A 83 -12.61 -7.26 2.81
N ASN A 84 -12.60 -7.73 4.04
CA ASN A 84 -12.77 -6.89 5.23
C ASN A 84 -11.47 -6.12 5.55
N ILE A 85 -11.18 -5.09 4.77
CA ILE A 85 -10.04 -4.19 4.92
C ILE A 85 -10.50 -2.73 4.98
N ASN A 86 -9.65 -1.85 5.48
CA ASN A 86 -9.99 -0.43 5.65
C ASN A 86 -9.57 0.43 4.44
N GLY A 87 -8.61 -0.02 3.66
CA GLY A 87 -8.13 0.70 2.48
C GLY A 87 -6.91 0.04 1.85
N LEU A 88 -6.25 0.77 0.96
CA LEU A 88 -5.06 0.31 0.24
C LEU A 88 -3.95 1.35 0.29
N VAL A 89 -2.70 0.90 0.46
CA VAL A 89 -1.50 1.71 0.27
C VAL A 89 -1.03 1.56 -1.18
N ILE A 90 -0.85 2.69 -1.86
CA ILE A 90 -0.41 2.77 -3.26
C ILE A 90 1.02 3.29 -3.30
N PRO A 91 2.01 2.45 -3.61
CA PRO A 91 3.41 2.86 -3.69
C PRO A 91 3.71 3.62 -4.99
N GLY A 92 4.85 4.32 -5.03
CA GLY A 92 5.39 4.95 -6.22
C GLY A 92 4.51 6.05 -6.81
N VAL A 93 3.79 6.80 -5.97
CA VAL A 93 2.91 7.87 -6.45
C VAL A 93 3.74 9.11 -6.80
N ASN A 94 3.92 9.35 -8.11
CA ASN A 94 4.74 10.45 -8.63
C ASN A 94 3.90 11.61 -9.17
N ASP A 95 2.78 11.33 -9.82
CA ASP A 95 1.97 12.36 -10.46
C ASP A 95 0.46 12.13 -10.31
N PRO A 96 -0.37 13.23 -10.32
CA PRO A 96 -1.82 13.13 -10.16
C PRO A 96 -2.53 12.36 -11.26
N LYS A 97 -1.97 12.33 -12.49
CA LYS A 97 -2.63 11.70 -13.63
C LYS A 97 -2.56 10.17 -13.57
N SER A 98 -1.38 9.61 -13.27
CA SER A 98 -1.22 8.17 -13.06
C SER A 98 -1.96 7.71 -11.80
N PHE A 99 -1.86 8.48 -10.71
CA PHE A 99 -2.59 8.21 -9.48
C PHE A 99 -4.11 8.23 -9.68
N SER A 100 -4.65 9.15 -10.50
CA SER A 100 -6.08 9.23 -10.80
C SER A 100 -6.64 7.93 -11.39
N LYS A 101 -5.86 7.23 -12.21
CA LYS A 101 -6.29 5.95 -12.79
C LYS A 101 -6.47 4.89 -11.70
N LEU A 102 -5.49 4.75 -10.80
CA LEU A 102 -5.55 3.80 -9.68
C LEU A 102 -6.64 4.19 -8.68
N TYR A 103 -6.74 5.46 -8.34
CA TYR A 103 -7.78 5.99 -7.46
C TYR A 103 -9.18 5.64 -7.98
N ASN A 104 -9.45 5.93 -9.25
CA ASN A 104 -10.76 5.65 -9.86
C ASN A 104 -11.02 4.14 -9.97
N LEU A 105 -10.00 3.34 -10.25
CA LEU A 105 -10.12 1.89 -10.30
C LEU A 105 -10.51 1.32 -8.92
N ILE A 106 -9.84 1.74 -7.85
CA ILE A 106 -10.16 1.32 -6.48
C ILE A 106 -11.60 1.74 -6.13
N LYS A 107 -11.96 3.00 -6.39
CA LYS A 107 -13.31 3.53 -6.10
C LYS A 107 -14.42 2.85 -6.91
N LYS A 108 -14.12 2.34 -8.10
CA LYS A 108 -15.04 1.52 -8.91
C LYS A 108 -15.35 0.18 -8.22
N TYR A 109 -14.34 -0.49 -7.64
CA TYR A 109 -14.53 -1.76 -6.95
C TYR A 109 -15.12 -1.58 -5.55
N ASN A 110 -14.63 -0.59 -4.78
CA ASN A 110 -15.14 -0.29 -3.45
C ASN A 110 -14.93 1.18 -3.11
N ASN A 111 -16.01 1.96 -3.14
CA ASN A 111 -15.95 3.41 -2.89
C ASN A 111 -15.61 3.78 -1.44
N ASN A 112 -15.77 2.85 -0.50
CA ASN A 112 -15.55 3.11 0.93
C ASN A 112 -14.09 2.91 1.35
N LEU A 113 -13.25 2.27 0.53
CA LEU A 113 -11.85 2.05 0.88
C LEU A 113 -11.10 3.37 0.98
N GLU A 114 -10.35 3.54 2.05
CA GLU A 114 -9.37 4.61 2.16
C GLU A 114 -8.19 4.35 1.22
N ILE A 115 -7.65 5.39 0.60
CA ILE A 115 -6.53 5.28 -0.32
C ILE A 115 -5.38 6.10 0.25
N ILE A 116 -4.26 5.44 0.51
CA ILE A 116 -3.07 6.03 1.10
C ILE A 116 -1.96 6.05 0.05
N PRO A 117 -1.71 7.19 -0.63
CA PRO A 117 -0.56 7.30 -1.51
C PRO A 117 0.74 7.29 -0.69
N LEU A 118 1.73 6.54 -1.17
CA LEU A 118 3.08 6.53 -0.64
C LEU A 118 3.98 7.38 -1.55
N ILE A 119 4.43 8.50 -1.01
CA ILE A 119 5.35 9.43 -1.69
C ILE A 119 6.77 9.03 -1.34
N GLU A 120 7.54 8.68 -2.34
CA GLU A 120 8.89 8.13 -2.18
C GLU A 120 9.87 8.61 -3.26
N SER A 121 9.48 9.68 -3.98
CA SER A 121 10.31 10.34 -4.99
C SER A 121 10.24 11.86 -4.88
N VAL A 122 11.22 12.53 -5.45
CA VAL A 122 11.25 14.01 -5.56
C VAL A 122 10.07 14.50 -6.39
N GLU A 123 9.76 13.84 -7.51
CA GLU A 123 8.61 14.18 -8.35
C GLU A 123 7.28 14.06 -7.59
N GLY A 124 7.10 12.97 -6.81
CA GLY A 124 5.91 12.80 -5.98
C GLY A 124 5.78 13.88 -4.90
N LEU A 125 6.89 14.31 -4.32
CA LEU A 125 6.91 15.40 -3.35
C LEU A 125 6.53 16.74 -3.98
N ASP A 126 7.06 17.06 -5.16
CA ASP A 126 6.73 18.29 -5.89
C ASP A 126 5.24 18.34 -6.27
N ASN A 127 4.67 17.21 -6.65
CA ASN A 127 3.26 17.08 -7.03
C ASN A 127 2.29 16.88 -5.84
N MET A 128 2.78 16.79 -4.60
CA MET A 128 1.97 16.46 -3.42
C MET A 128 0.80 17.44 -3.19
N LYS A 129 0.97 18.73 -3.51
CA LYS A 129 -0.11 19.73 -3.37
C LYS A 129 -1.28 19.43 -4.31
N ASP A 130 -0.99 19.01 -5.52
CA ASP A 130 -2.00 18.69 -6.52
C ASP A 130 -2.69 17.36 -6.20
N LEU A 131 -1.96 16.39 -5.65
CA LEU A 131 -2.54 15.17 -5.09
C LEU A 131 -3.53 15.48 -3.97
N ILE A 132 -3.14 16.29 -2.98
CA ILE A 132 -4.03 16.66 -1.85
C ILE A 132 -5.28 17.41 -2.34
N ARG A 133 -5.16 18.28 -3.33
CA ARG A 133 -6.28 19.07 -3.85
C ARG A 133 -7.19 18.29 -4.80
N GLY A 134 -6.60 17.36 -5.54
CA GLY A 134 -7.30 16.60 -6.59
C GLY A 134 -8.11 15.41 -6.08
N PHE A 135 -7.78 14.90 -4.88
CA PHE A 135 -8.35 13.67 -4.35
C PHE A 135 -8.77 13.82 -2.89
N ASN A 136 -9.79 13.07 -2.48
CA ASN A 136 -10.22 13.03 -1.08
C ASN A 136 -9.31 12.08 -0.30
N LEU A 137 -8.17 12.60 0.18
CA LEU A 137 -7.16 11.86 0.91
C LEU A 137 -7.14 12.30 2.37
N ASN A 138 -7.26 11.34 3.29
CA ASN A 138 -7.13 11.60 4.73
C ASN A 138 -5.69 11.36 5.22
N ILE A 139 -4.96 10.48 4.56
CA ILE A 139 -3.62 10.03 4.93
C ILE A 139 -2.72 10.06 3.68
N ILE A 140 -1.51 10.57 3.86
CA ILE A 140 -0.40 10.43 2.90
C ILE A 140 0.76 9.81 3.65
N SER A 141 1.38 8.80 3.06
CA SER A 141 2.59 8.17 3.60
C SER A 141 3.83 8.69 2.89
N PHE A 142 4.96 8.70 3.59
CA PHE A 142 6.24 9.11 3.04
C PHE A 142 7.27 7.99 3.17
N GLY A 143 7.79 7.51 2.03
CA GLY A 143 8.80 6.45 1.94
C GLY A 143 10.21 7.02 2.05
N LYS A 144 10.68 7.23 3.28
CA LYS A 144 11.99 7.86 3.55
C LYS A 144 13.15 7.12 2.89
N TYR A 145 13.12 5.79 2.87
CA TYR A 145 14.24 4.98 2.38
C TYR A 145 14.43 5.20 0.87
N ASP A 146 13.41 4.95 0.07
CA ASP A 146 13.49 5.09 -1.39
C ASP A 146 13.71 6.55 -1.81
N PHE A 147 13.08 7.48 -1.10
CA PHE A 147 13.32 8.91 -1.29
C PHE A 147 14.80 9.26 -1.09
N SER A 148 15.45 8.72 -0.05
CA SER A 148 16.85 9.01 0.24
C SER A 148 17.82 8.49 -0.83
N LEU A 149 17.46 7.43 -1.55
CA LEU A 149 18.26 6.88 -2.65
C LEU A 149 18.22 7.77 -3.89
N MET A 150 17.21 8.62 -4.02
CA MET A 150 17.07 9.56 -5.16
C MET A 150 17.77 10.90 -4.92
N LEU A 151 18.14 11.20 -3.69
CA LEU A 151 18.89 12.43 -3.41
C LEU A 151 20.35 12.25 -3.85
N PRO A 152 20.92 13.23 -4.55
CA PRO A 152 22.36 13.20 -4.84
C PRO A 152 23.13 13.19 -3.52
N VAL A 153 23.90 12.16 -3.30
CA VAL A 153 24.86 12.13 -2.19
C VAL A 153 25.95 13.15 -2.54
N GLY A 154 25.76 14.41 -2.10
CA GLY A 154 26.81 15.39 -2.16
C GLY A 154 27.98 14.88 -1.31
N GLU A 155 29.16 14.82 -1.90
CA GLU A 155 30.37 14.71 -1.11
C GLU A 155 30.35 15.89 -0.14
N VAL A 156 30.22 15.58 1.15
CA VAL A 156 30.41 16.57 2.22
C VAL A 156 31.91 16.74 2.33
N GLU A 157 32.44 17.81 1.69
CA GLU A 157 33.81 18.25 1.93
C GLU A 157 33.98 18.73 3.39
#